data_2d85335bcc6b61514dd71658b71ea31e
#
_entry.id   2d85335bcc6b61514dd71658b71ea31e
#
_cell.length_a   1.000
_cell.length_b   1.000
_cell.length_c   1.000
_cell.angle_alpha   90.00
_cell.angle_beta   90.00
_cell.angle_gamma   90.00
#
_symmetry.space_group_name_H-M   'P 1'
#
loop_
_entity.id
_entity.type
_entity.pdbx_description
1 polymer ?
#
loop_
_entity_poly.entity_id
_entity_poly.type
_entity_poly.pdbx_seq_one_letter_code
_entity_poly.pdbx_strand_id
1 'polypeptide(L)'
;MILKAENIIFQYRKNGHKILSGLSISIESGEIVGLSGPSGSGKTTLCKVLAGYIKPDSGQVTLDGRPLHTYTGYCPVQMVWQHPELVVNPRLRMHQILNEAGDVDDYIIESLGIEKEWMSRYPIELSGGELQRFCIARALGRKTKFLIADEITAMFDLISQAQVWKFLKEEITRRNLGVLAVSHSEMILDSLCTRRIYIPEA
;
A
#
# COMPACT_ATOMS: atom_id res chain seq x y z
N MET A 1 -11.47 -9.92 -9.30
CA MET A 1 -10.35 -10.56 -8.59
C MET A 1 -10.54 -10.37 -7.10
N ILE A 2 -10.07 -11.32 -6.28
CA ILE A 2 -10.17 -11.25 -4.80
C ILE A 2 -8.79 -11.50 -4.20
N LEU A 3 -8.30 -10.56 -3.41
CA LEU A 3 -7.15 -10.76 -2.51
C LEU A 3 -7.69 -11.20 -1.15
N LYS A 4 -7.24 -12.35 -0.66
CA LYS A 4 -7.76 -12.95 0.56
C LYS A 4 -6.64 -13.38 1.50
N ALA A 5 -6.75 -13.01 2.76
CA ALA A 5 -5.96 -13.55 3.86
C ALA A 5 -6.86 -14.38 4.76
N GLU A 6 -6.49 -15.60 5.10
CA GLU A 6 -7.30 -16.55 5.88
C GLU A 6 -6.54 -17.05 7.09
N ASN A 7 -7.15 -16.88 8.28
CA ASN A 7 -6.64 -17.38 9.56
C ASN A 7 -5.18 -16.99 9.82
N ILE A 8 -4.83 -15.75 9.54
CA ILE A 8 -3.46 -15.26 9.68
C ILE A 8 -3.06 -15.17 11.16
N ILE A 9 -2.02 -15.92 11.50
CA ILE A 9 -1.34 -15.84 12.79
C ILE A 9 0.09 -15.37 12.52
N PHE A 10 0.55 -14.37 13.27
CA PHE A 10 1.91 -13.87 13.14
C PHE A 10 2.45 -13.31 14.46
N GLN A 11 3.74 -13.56 14.71
CA GLN A 11 4.52 -13.01 15.81
C GLN A 11 5.96 -12.71 15.35
N TYR A 12 6.55 -11.61 15.83
CA TYR A 12 7.92 -11.23 15.44
C TYR A 12 9.00 -12.09 16.15
N ARG A 13 8.69 -12.64 17.29
CA ARG A 13 9.61 -13.48 18.08
C ARG A 13 8.94 -14.80 18.40
N LYS A 14 9.68 -15.90 18.25
CA LYS A 14 9.24 -17.25 18.65
C LYS A 14 8.85 -17.22 20.13
N ASN A 15 7.63 -17.62 20.46
CA ASN A 15 7.02 -17.52 21.79
C ASN A 15 6.77 -16.08 22.29
N GLY A 16 6.77 -15.08 21.38
CA GLY A 16 6.38 -13.72 21.70
C GLY A 16 4.86 -13.50 21.68
N HIS A 17 4.45 -12.27 21.95
CA HIS A 17 3.06 -11.86 21.78
C HIS A 17 2.62 -11.97 20.31
N LYS A 18 1.45 -12.58 20.08
CA LYS A 18 0.87 -12.70 18.74
C LYS A 18 0.33 -11.33 18.31
N ILE A 19 0.90 -10.79 17.24
CA ILE A 19 0.45 -9.52 16.65
C ILE A 19 -0.82 -9.73 15.83
N LEU A 20 -0.92 -10.87 15.14
CA LEU A 20 -2.12 -11.29 14.44
C LEU A 20 -2.55 -12.66 14.94
N SER A 21 -3.82 -12.77 15.37
CA SER A 21 -4.34 -13.95 16.08
C SER A 21 -5.55 -14.54 15.34
N GLY A 22 -5.33 -15.14 14.15
CA GLY A 22 -6.37 -15.80 13.37
C GLY A 22 -7.22 -14.82 12.54
N LEU A 23 -6.64 -13.70 12.13
CA LEU A 23 -7.34 -12.67 11.37
C LEU A 23 -7.61 -13.13 9.93
N SER A 24 -8.83 -12.87 9.45
CA SER A 24 -9.21 -13.12 8.06
C SER A 24 -9.79 -11.85 7.44
N ILE A 25 -9.38 -11.56 6.20
CA ILE A 25 -9.82 -10.39 5.43
C ILE A 25 -9.85 -10.74 3.95
N SER A 26 -10.81 -10.18 3.23
CA SER A 26 -10.86 -10.21 1.77
C SER A 26 -11.01 -8.80 1.22
N ILE A 27 -10.48 -8.56 0.02
CA ILE A 27 -10.59 -7.30 -0.70
C ILE A 27 -10.94 -7.67 -2.15
N GLU A 28 -12.02 -7.09 -2.67
CA GLU A 28 -12.44 -7.32 -4.05
C GLU A 28 -11.86 -6.25 -4.99
N SER A 29 -11.72 -6.58 -6.28
CA SER A 29 -11.37 -5.58 -7.29
C SER A 29 -12.43 -4.47 -7.32
N GLY A 30 -11.99 -3.22 -7.38
CA GLY A 30 -12.85 -2.03 -7.36
C GLY A 30 -13.32 -1.63 -5.95
N GLU A 31 -12.98 -2.40 -4.91
CA GLU A 31 -13.33 -2.12 -3.54
C GLU A 31 -12.24 -1.30 -2.83
N ILE A 32 -12.65 -0.35 -1.98
CA ILE A 32 -11.76 0.34 -1.04
C ILE A 32 -12.15 -0.09 0.37
N VAL A 33 -11.33 -0.92 0.98
CA VAL A 33 -11.50 -1.38 2.36
C VAL A 33 -10.69 -0.49 3.30
N GLY A 34 -11.34 0.15 4.25
CA GLY A 34 -10.68 0.89 5.31
C GLY A 34 -10.25 -0.02 6.45
N LEU A 35 -9.02 0.13 6.91
CA LEU A 35 -8.50 -0.59 8.07
C LEU A 35 -8.23 0.39 9.20
N SER A 36 -8.92 0.24 10.33
CA SER A 36 -8.77 1.06 11.52
C SER A 36 -8.46 0.20 12.75
N GLY A 37 -8.01 0.86 13.81
CA GLY A 37 -7.64 0.24 15.08
C GLY A 37 -6.58 1.05 15.81
N PRO A 38 -6.32 0.78 17.10
CA PRO A 38 -5.34 1.52 17.89
C PRO A 38 -3.91 1.32 17.38
N SER A 39 -2.99 2.19 17.81
CA SER A 39 -1.57 2.02 17.54
C SER A 39 -1.09 0.69 18.16
N GLY A 40 -0.28 -0.06 17.41
CA GLY A 40 0.20 -1.37 17.87
C GLY A 40 -0.76 -2.54 17.61
N SER A 41 -1.98 -2.34 17.14
CA SER A 41 -2.94 -3.43 16.86
C SER A 41 -2.57 -4.34 15.67
N GLY A 42 -1.44 -4.12 15.02
CA GLY A 42 -0.97 -4.99 13.94
C GLY A 42 -1.37 -4.57 12.52
N LYS A 43 -1.94 -3.38 12.30
CA LYS A 43 -2.37 -2.88 10.96
C LYS A 43 -1.24 -2.97 9.93
N THR A 44 -0.09 -2.34 10.21
CA THR A 44 1.09 -2.40 9.33
C THR A 44 1.60 -3.83 9.13
N THR A 45 1.53 -4.67 10.16
CA THR A 45 1.91 -6.09 10.05
C THR A 45 0.98 -6.83 9.09
N LEU A 46 -0.33 -6.61 9.21
CA LEU A 46 -1.30 -7.17 8.26
C LEU A 46 -1.05 -6.68 6.84
N CYS A 47 -0.79 -5.38 6.64
CA CYS A 47 -0.42 -4.81 5.34
C CYS A 47 0.79 -5.53 4.72
N LYS A 48 1.84 -5.74 5.51
CA LYS A 48 3.06 -6.47 5.08
C LYS A 48 2.78 -7.93 4.72
N VAL A 49 1.91 -8.61 5.48
CA VAL A 49 1.49 -9.99 5.19
C VAL A 49 0.68 -10.05 3.90
N LEU A 50 -0.30 -9.15 3.72
CA LEU A 50 -1.13 -9.06 2.52
C LEU A 50 -0.32 -8.75 1.25
N ALA A 51 0.72 -7.93 1.37
CA ALA A 51 1.61 -7.58 0.27
C ALA A 51 2.74 -8.63 0.04
N GLY A 52 2.81 -9.68 0.87
CA GLY A 52 3.79 -10.75 0.73
C GLY A 52 5.20 -10.42 1.25
N TYR A 53 5.39 -9.28 1.95
CA TYR A 53 6.68 -8.93 2.55
C TYR A 53 7.01 -9.77 3.79
N ILE A 54 5.99 -10.28 4.46
CA ILE A 54 6.12 -11.12 5.66
C ILE A 54 5.31 -12.39 5.44
N LYS A 55 5.94 -13.54 5.67
CA LYS A 55 5.25 -14.83 5.68
C LYS A 55 4.59 -15.03 7.05
N PRO A 56 3.29 -15.31 7.13
CA PRO A 56 2.63 -15.63 8.39
C PRO A 56 3.12 -16.96 8.97
N ASP A 57 3.02 -17.12 10.30
CA ASP A 57 3.32 -18.38 10.98
C ASP A 57 2.26 -19.45 10.66
N SER A 58 1.00 -19.01 10.48
CA SER A 58 -0.13 -19.85 10.08
C SER A 58 -1.10 -19.04 9.25
N GLY A 59 -1.93 -19.73 8.45
CA GLY A 59 -2.83 -19.12 7.48
C GLY A 59 -2.14 -18.90 6.14
N GLN A 60 -2.87 -18.29 5.21
CA GLN A 60 -2.37 -18.03 3.86
C GLN A 60 -2.93 -16.76 3.26
N VAL A 61 -2.19 -16.17 2.32
CA VAL A 61 -2.66 -15.08 1.46
C VAL A 61 -2.77 -15.60 0.04
N THR A 62 -3.92 -15.40 -0.57
CA THR A 62 -4.22 -15.82 -1.93
C THR A 62 -4.73 -14.66 -2.78
N LEU A 63 -4.43 -14.70 -4.08
CA LEU A 63 -5.02 -13.85 -5.10
C LEU A 63 -5.77 -14.75 -6.09
N ASP A 64 -7.09 -14.63 -6.13
CA ASP A 64 -8.00 -15.52 -6.88
C ASP A 64 -7.73 -17.02 -6.61
N GLY A 65 -7.53 -17.37 -5.33
CA GLY A 65 -7.25 -18.74 -4.89
C GLY A 65 -5.80 -19.20 -5.09
N ARG A 66 -4.97 -18.48 -5.85
CA ARG A 66 -3.56 -18.78 -5.99
C ARG A 66 -2.74 -18.18 -4.86
N PRO A 67 -1.90 -18.96 -4.14
CA PRO A 67 -1.08 -18.43 -3.06
C PRO A 67 -0.16 -17.31 -3.53
N LEU A 68 -0.13 -16.18 -2.81
CA LEU A 68 0.60 -14.98 -3.23
C LEU A 68 2.11 -15.22 -3.38
N HIS A 69 2.70 -16.05 -2.53
CA HIS A 69 4.12 -16.38 -2.57
C HIS A 69 4.55 -17.17 -3.83
N THR A 70 3.60 -17.65 -4.64
CA THR A 70 3.90 -18.37 -5.91
C THR A 70 4.03 -17.44 -7.11
N TYR A 71 3.74 -16.14 -6.93
CA TYR A 71 3.95 -15.15 -7.98
C TYR A 71 5.44 -14.83 -8.09
N THR A 72 5.96 -14.87 -9.33
CA THR A 72 7.36 -14.55 -9.66
C THR A 72 7.41 -13.25 -10.47
N GLY A 73 8.46 -12.47 -10.31
CA GLY A 73 8.60 -11.17 -10.95
C GLY A 73 7.74 -10.10 -10.27
N TYR A 74 7.06 -9.27 -11.04
CA TYR A 74 6.22 -8.19 -10.51
C TYR A 74 4.98 -8.75 -9.79
N CYS A 75 4.87 -8.52 -8.48
CA CYS A 75 3.72 -8.93 -7.71
C CYS A 75 2.50 -8.04 -8.03
N PRO A 76 1.31 -8.59 -8.34
CA PRO A 76 0.12 -7.79 -8.59
C PRO A 76 -0.43 -7.05 -7.36
N VAL A 77 0.04 -7.39 -6.17
CA VAL A 77 -0.28 -6.71 -4.91
C VAL A 77 0.91 -5.82 -4.56
N GLN A 78 0.72 -4.52 -4.59
CA GLN A 78 1.75 -3.54 -4.25
C GLN A 78 1.41 -2.84 -2.95
N MET A 79 2.44 -2.45 -2.19
CA MET A 79 2.29 -1.72 -0.94
C MET A 79 3.00 -0.37 -1.02
N VAL A 80 2.32 0.67 -0.60
CA VAL A 80 2.91 1.98 -0.30
C VAL A 80 3.01 2.10 1.21
N TRP A 81 4.21 2.40 1.68
CA TRP A 81 4.57 2.46 3.09
C TRP A 81 4.43 3.87 3.63
N GLN A 82 4.21 3.97 4.93
CA GLN A 82 4.17 5.23 5.66
C GLN A 82 5.50 6.00 5.57
N HIS A 83 6.64 5.28 5.55
CA HIS A 83 8.00 5.81 5.53
C HIS A 83 8.67 5.49 4.19
N PRO A 84 8.58 6.39 3.18
CA PRO A 84 9.09 6.13 1.84
C PRO A 84 10.61 5.95 1.79
N GLU A 85 11.35 6.61 2.69
CA GLU A 85 12.81 6.52 2.77
C GLU A 85 13.33 5.12 3.14
N LEU A 86 12.49 4.28 3.74
CA LEU A 86 12.85 2.91 4.12
C LEU A 86 12.67 1.89 2.98
N VAL A 87 12.05 2.28 1.88
CA VAL A 87 11.61 1.36 0.82
C VAL A 87 12.13 1.70 -0.57
N VAL A 88 12.99 2.70 -0.65
CA VAL A 88 13.69 3.07 -1.88
C VAL A 88 15.18 2.82 -1.74
N ASN A 89 15.84 2.50 -2.85
CA ASN A 89 17.29 2.41 -2.85
C ASN A 89 17.91 3.83 -2.86
N PRO A 90 18.59 4.28 -1.79
CA PRO A 90 19.10 5.65 -1.71
C PRO A 90 20.24 5.96 -2.70
N ARG A 91 20.76 4.95 -3.39
CA ARG A 91 21.84 5.08 -4.38
C ARG A 91 21.31 5.23 -5.81
N LEU A 92 20.01 5.07 -6.01
CA LEU A 92 19.38 5.23 -7.32
C LEU A 92 18.75 6.61 -7.45
N ARG A 93 18.72 7.16 -8.67
CA ARG A 93 17.98 8.36 -8.99
C ARG A 93 16.48 8.04 -9.12
N MET A 94 15.62 9.04 -8.96
CA MET A 94 14.16 8.82 -8.90
C MET A 94 13.60 8.18 -10.17
N HIS A 95 14.10 8.53 -11.36
CA HIS A 95 13.68 7.85 -12.60
C HIS A 95 14.04 6.36 -12.60
N GLN A 96 15.17 5.96 -11.99
CA GLN A 96 15.56 4.55 -11.88
C GLN A 96 14.66 3.79 -10.91
N ILE A 97 14.26 4.45 -9.81
CA ILE A 97 13.32 3.91 -8.82
C ILE A 97 11.94 3.69 -9.44
N LEU A 98 11.46 4.62 -10.27
CA LEU A 98 10.20 4.43 -11.01
C LEU A 98 10.28 3.25 -11.98
N ASN A 99 11.42 3.07 -12.66
CA ASN A 99 11.62 1.97 -13.60
C ASN A 99 11.57 0.57 -12.95
N GLU A 100 11.72 0.46 -11.62
CA GLU A 100 11.51 -0.80 -10.90
C GLU A 100 10.07 -1.34 -11.06
N ALA A 101 9.09 -0.47 -11.25
CA ALA A 101 7.70 -0.83 -11.53
C ALA A 101 7.47 -1.30 -12.98
N GLY A 102 8.48 -1.18 -13.84
CA GLY A 102 8.34 -1.29 -15.28
C GLY A 102 7.73 0.00 -15.84
N ASP A 103 6.59 -0.13 -16.48
CA ASP A 103 5.94 0.97 -17.20
C ASP A 103 4.94 1.69 -16.28
N VAL A 104 5.26 2.91 -15.86
CA VAL A 104 4.35 3.82 -15.15
C VAL A 104 3.86 4.84 -16.17
N ASP A 105 2.55 5.00 -16.30
CA ASP A 105 1.95 5.94 -17.25
C ASP A 105 2.30 7.40 -16.88
N ASP A 106 2.67 8.21 -17.86
CA ASP A 106 2.97 9.64 -17.68
C ASP A 106 1.82 10.40 -17.00
N TYR A 107 0.59 10.01 -17.29
CA TYR A 107 -0.60 10.52 -16.62
C TYR A 107 -0.55 10.37 -15.09
N ILE A 108 -0.01 9.24 -14.56
CA ILE A 108 0.15 9.00 -13.12
C ILE A 108 1.17 9.99 -12.55
N ILE A 109 2.27 10.19 -13.26
CA ILE A 109 3.35 11.10 -12.87
C ILE A 109 2.82 12.54 -12.78
N GLU A 110 2.10 12.98 -13.82
CA GLU A 110 1.51 14.32 -13.88
C GLU A 110 0.43 14.52 -12.82
N SER A 111 -0.48 13.54 -12.65
CA SER A 111 -1.58 13.61 -11.68
C SER A 111 -1.10 13.62 -10.22
N LEU A 112 0.03 12.99 -9.94
CA LEU A 112 0.68 13.05 -8.63
C LEU A 112 1.52 14.33 -8.45
N GLY A 113 1.60 15.20 -9.45
CA GLY A 113 2.38 16.44 -9.39
C GLY A 113 3.88 16.17 -9.24
N ILE A 114 4.39 15.13 -9.87
CA ILE A 114 5.83 14.82 -9.87
C ILE A 114 6.50 15.69 -10.94
N GLU A 115 7.41 16.55 -10.51
CA GLU A 115 8.11 17.48 -11.40
C GLU A 115 9.24 16.76 -12.15
N LYS A 116 9.46 17.15 -13.41
CA LYS A 116 10.51 16.55 -14.26
C LYS A 116 11.91 16.70 -13.67
N GLU A 117 12.15 17.80 -12.98
CA GLU A 117 13.43 18.08 -12.32
C GLU A 117 13.73 17.08 -11.20
N TRP A 118 12.72 16.55 -10.52
CA TRP A 118 12.90 15.58 -9.46
C TRP A 118 13.39 14.21 -9.97
N MET A 119 13.13 13.88 -11.22
CA MET A 119 13.52 12.61 -11.83
C MET A 119 15.03 12.34 -11.77
N SER A 120 15.85 13.39 -11.81
CA SER A 120 17.31 13.29 -11.76
C SER A 120 17.88 13.32 -10.34
N ARG A 121 17.07 13.61 -9.32
CA ARG A 121 17.50 13.69 -7.91
C ARG A 121 17.62 12.32 -7.29
N TYR A 122 18.40 12.26 -6.19
CA TYR A 122 18.44 11.12 -5.28
C TYR A 122 17.33 11.25 -4.22
N PRO A 123 16.90 10.14 -3.58
CA PRO A 123 15.88 10.20 -2.52
C PRO A 123 16.14 11.21 -1.41
N ILE A 124 17.39 11.36 -0.99
CA ILE A 124 17.78 12.29 0.07
C ILE A 124 17.65 13.78 -0.31
N GLU A 125 17.52 14.08 -1.61
CA GLU A 125 17.35 15.44 -2.14
C GLU A 125 15.88 15.86 -2.25
N LEU A 126 14.96 14.98 -1.84
CA LEU A 126 13.52 15.19 -1.87
C LEU A 126 12.94 15.33 -0.46
N SER A 127 11.90 16.13 -0.33
CA SER A 127 11.06 16.13 0.87
C SER A 127 10.31 14.80 1.02
N GLY A 128 9.85 14.48 2.23
CA GLY A 128 9.09 13.25 2.46
C GLY A 128 7.84 13.15 1.58
N GLY A 129 7.12 14.26 1.36
CA GLY A 129 5.95 14.29 0.49
C GLY A 129 6.30 14.09 -0.99
N GLU A 130 7.36 14.73 -1.49
CA GLU A 130 7.86 14.51 -2.86
C GLU A 130 8.25 13.04 -3.07
N LEU A 131 9.02 12.46 -2.15
CA LEU A 131 9.44 11.06 -2.21
C LEU A 131 8.22 10.11 -2.16
N GLN A 132 7.22 10.43 -1.33
CA GLN A 132 6.00 9.63 -1.21
C GLN A 132 5.21 9.59 -2.53
N ARG A 133 5.17 10.69 -3.29
CA ARG A 133 4.53 10.73 -4.63
C ARG A 133 5.17 9.72 -5.58
N PHE A 134 6.49 9.61 -5.57
CA PHE A 134 7.21 8.58 -6.34
C PHE A 134 6.91 7.17 -5.88
N CYS A 135 6.80 6.93 -4.56
CA CYS A 135 6.44 5.61 -4.03
C CYS A 135 5.02 5.21 -4.44
N ILE A 136 4.06 6.16 -4.45
CA ILE A 136 2.70 5.94 -4.94
C ILE A 136 2.73 5.64 -6.46
N ALA A 137 3.43 6.45 -7.26
CA ALA A 137 3.55 6.24 -8.70
C ALA A 137 4.14 4.85 -9.01
N ARG A 138 5.24 4.47 -8.35
CA ARG A 138 5.87 3.15 -8.49
C ARG A 138 4.92 2.01 -8.18
N ALA A 139 4.10 2.14 -7.13
CA ALA A 139 3.13 1.11 -6.76
C ALA A 139 1.96 0.99 -7.75
N LEU A 140 1.72 2.01 -8.58
CA LEU A 140 0.66 2.03 -9.59
C LEU A 140 1.11 1.53 -10.97
N GLY A 141 2.20 0.77 -11.06
CA GLY A 141 2.62 0.12 -12.32
C GLY A 141 1.47 -0.64 -12.98
N ARG A 142 1.50 -0.80 -14.31
CA ARG A 142 0.40 -1.36 -15.12
C ARG A 142 -0.10 -2.73 -14.66
N LYS A 143 0.78 -3.55 -14.07
CA LYS A 143 0.45 -4.90 -13.60
C LYS A 143 -0.18 -4.92 -12.19
N THR A 144 -0.23 -3.81 -11.48
CA THR A 144 -0.87 -3.71 -10.16
C THR A 144 -2.36 -3.97 -10.26
N LYS A 145 -2.87 -4.83 -9.39
CA LYS A 145 -4.28 -5.17 -9.24
C LYS A 145 -4.82 -4.81 -7.87
N PHE A 146 -3.95 -4.84 -6.85
CA PHE A 146 -4.28 -4.47 -5.48
C PHE A 146 -3.23 -3.51 -4.92
N LEU A 147 -3.70 -2.49 -4.22
CA LEU A 147 -2.86 -1.50 -3.54
C LEU A 147 -3.10 -1.58 -2.03
N ILE A 148 -2.05 -1.80 -1.28
CA ILE A 148 -2.06 -1.72 0.18
C ILE A 148 -1.47 -0.36 0.57
N ALA A 149 -2.31 0.54 1.04
CA ALA A 149 -1.97 1.93 1.35
C ALA A 149 -1.85 2.11 2.86
N ASP A 150 -0.63 2.02 3.42
CA ASP A 150 -0.37 2.14 4.87
C ASP A 150 0.02 3.57 5.21
N GLU A 151 -0.96 4.37 5.64
CA GLU A 151 -0.80 5.78 6.07
C GLU A 151 -0.10 6.67 5.02
N ILE A 152 -0.36 6.43 3.75
CA ILE A 152 0.39 6.98 2.61
C ILE A 152 0.32 8.51 2.46
N THR A 153 -0.58 9.16 3.16
CA THR A 153 -0.74 10.63 3.10
C THR A 153 -0.35 11.34 4.39
N ALA A 154 0.27 10.66 5.34
CA ALA A 154 0.66 11.25 6.63
C ALA A 154 1.68 12.39 6.49
N MET A 155 2.49 12.40 5.42
CA MET A 155 3.51 13.42 5.16
C MET A 155 3.01 14.60 4.31
N PHE A 156 1.73 14.60 3.90
CA PHE A 156 1.15 15.66 3.08
C PHE A 156 0.36 16.67 3.94
N ASP A 157 0.32 17.91 3.49
CA ASP A 157 -0.67 18.89 3.97
C ASP A 157 -2.10 18.47 3.53
N LEU A 158 -3.12 19.06 4.13
CA LEU A 158 -4.51 18.68 3.92
C LEU A 158 -4.96 18.80 2.45
N ILE A 159 -4.45 19.80 1.71
CA ILE A 159 -4.79 20.00 0.31
C ILE A 159 -4.18 18.91 -0.55
N SER A 160 -2.88 18.66 -0.35
CA SER A 160 -2.17 17.58 -1.04
C SER A 160 -2.75 16.21 -0.72
N GLN A 161 -3.17 15.95 0.52
CA GLN A 161 -3.88 14.72 0.89
C GLN A 161 -5.15 14.53 0.06
N ALA A 162 -5.99 15.58 0.00
CA ALA A 162 -7.24 15.51 -0.74
C ALA A 162 -7.01 15.26 -2.24
N GLN A 163 -5.99 15.90 -2.83
CA GLN A 163 -5.62 15.72 -4.23
C GLN A 163 -5.16 14.28 -4.53
N VAL A 164 -4.26 13.74 -3.70
CA VAL A 164 -3.75 12.37 -3.86
C VAL A 164 -4.89 11.35 -3.74
N TRP A 165 -5.76 11.49 -2.73
CA TRP A 165 -6.87 10.55 -2.58
C TRP A 165 -7.91 10.68 -3.68
N LYS A 166 -8.19 11.90 -4.18
CA LYS A 166 -9.05 12.10 -5.35
C LYS A 166 -8.50 11.35 -6.57
N PHE A 167 -7.23 11.58 -6.89
CA PHE A 167 -6.54 10.88 -7.97
C PHE A 167 -6.59 9.35 -7.79
N LEU A 168 -6.26 8.84 -6.60
CA LEU A 168 -6.30 7.39 -6.32
C LEU A 168 -7.71 6.83 -6.53
N LYS A 169 -8.76 7.54 -6.11
CA LYS A 169 -10.16 7.11 -6.31
C LYS A 169 -10.51 7.01 -7.81
N GLU A 170 -10.05 7.95 -8.62
CA GLU A 170 -10.21 7.91 -10.07
C GLU A 170 -9.48 6.71 -10.68
N GLU A 171 -8.21 6.46 -10.28
CA GLU A 171 -7.42 5.31 -10.74
C GLU A 171 -8.02 3.96 -10.31
N ILE A 172 -8.50 3.86 -9.09
CA ILE A 172 -9.17 2.66 -8.57
C ILE A 172 -10.36 2.33 -9.44
N THR A 173 -11.20 3.32 -9.75
CA THR A 173 -12.38 3.15 -10.60
C THR A 173 -11.97 2.81 -12.03
N ARG A 174 -11.02 3.55 -12.62
CA ARG A 174 -10.57 3.36 -14.01
C ARG A 174 -9.97 1.98 -14.24
N ARG A 175 -9.17 1.49 -13.30
CA ARG A 175 -8.42 0.23 -13.44
C ARG A 175 -9.04 -0.94 -12.70
N ASN A 176 -10.16 -0.73 -12.01
CA ASN A 176 -10.82 -1.71 -11.15
C ASN A 176 -9.85 -2.29 -10.10
N LEU A 177 -9.07 -1.43 -9.44
CA LEU A 177 -8.11 -1.84 -8.42
C LEU A 177 -8.82 -2.13 -7.10
N GLY A 178 -8.42 -3.20 -6.38
CA GLY A 178 -8.79 -3.39 -4.98
C GLY A 178 -7.81 -2.64 -4.08
N VAL A 179 -8.30 -1.97 -3.04
CA VAL A 179 -7.45 -1.18 -2.14
C VAL A 179 -7.73 -1.49 -0.68
N LEU A 180 -6.66 -1.67 0.10
CA LEU A 180 -6.71 -1.56 1.56
C LEU A 180 -6.12 -0.22 1.97
N ALA A 181 -6.91 0.64 2.59
CA ALA A 181 -6.49 1.95 3.07
C ALA A 181 -6.40 1.97 4.60
N VAL A 182 -5.20 2.23 5.11
CA VAL A 182 -4.96 2.49 6.54
C VAL A 182 -4.80 3.99 6.74
N SER A 183 -5.56 4.56 7.65
CA SER A 183 -5.43 5.97 8.02
C SER A 183 -5.85 6.18 9.47
N HIS A 184 -5.21 7.14 10.14
CA HIS A 184 -5.67 7.64 11.44
C HIS A 184 -6.82 8.63 11.31
N SER A 185 -7.07 9.17 10.11
CA SER A 185 -8.16 10.11 9.85
C SER A 185 -9.45 9.36 9.53
N GLU A 186 -10.37 9.33 10.48
CA GLU A 186 -11.72 8.78 10.29
C GLU A 186 -12.44 9.44 9.11
N MET A 187 -12.28 10.77 8.97
CA MET A 187 -12.87 11.55 7.88
C MET A 187 -12.43 11.06 6.50
N ILE A 188 -11.13 10.73 6.35
CA ILE A 188 -10.60 10.17 5.10
C ILE A 188 -11.23 8.81 4.83
N LEU A 189 -11.24 7.91 5.82
CA LEU A 189 -11.82 6.58 5.67
C LEU A 189 -13.32 6.64 5.36
N ASP A 190 -14.07 7.57 6.00
CA ASP A 190 -15.50 7.76 5.72
C ASP A 190 -15.79 8.20 4.28
N SER A 191 -14.93 9.04 3.73
CA SER A 191 -15.11 9.59 2.39
C SER A 191 -14.70 8.64 1.25
N LEU A 192 -13.83 7.67 1.56
CA LEU A 192 -13.19 6.82 0.56
C LEU A 192 -13.70 5.39 0.56
N CYS A 193 -13.92 4.82 1.76
CA CYS A 193 -14.06 3.37 1.88
C CYS A 193 -15.49 2.91 1.64
N THR A 194 -15.62 1.80 0.92
CA THR A 194 -16.91 1.10 0.72
C THR A 194 -17.33 0.34 1.97
N ARG A 195 -16.36 -0.14 2.74
CA ARG A 195 -16.55 -0.74 4.07
C ARG A 195 -15.30 -0.58 4.93
N ARG A 196 -15.45 -0.82 6.23
CA ARG A 196 -14.36 -0.75 7.19
C ARG A 196 -14.20 -2.04 7.97
N ILE A 197 -12.96 -2.30 8.35
CA ILE A 197 -12.55 -3.37 9.25
C ILE A 197 -11.83 -2.73 10.42
N TYR A 198 -12.20 -3.14 11.61
CA TYR A 198 -11.56 -2.71 12.84
C TYR A 198 -10.73 -3.86 13.42
N ILE A 199 -9.44 -3.60 13.67
CA ILE A 199 -8.58 -4.53 14.41
C ILE A 199 -8.51 -4.04 15.86
N PRO A 200 -9.02 -4.83 16.82
CA PRO A 200 -8.90 -4.49 18.24
C PRO A 200 -7.44 -4.58 18.72
N GLU A 201 -7.18 -4.07 19.89
CA GLU A 201 -5.91 -4.36 20.59
C GLU A 201 -5.74 -5.89 20.77
N ALA A 202 -4.51 -6.33 20.55
CA ALA A 202 -4.17 -7.75 20.63
C ALA A 202 -4.01 -8.24 22.09
#